data_7fa53e473333bfacae7ad062bf3d3e00
#
_entry.id   7fa53e473333bfacae7ad062bf3d3e00
#
_cell.length_a   1.000
_cell.length_b   1.000
_cell.length_c   1.000
_cell.angle_alpha   90.00
_cell.angle_beta   90.00
_cell.angle_gamma   90.00
#
_symmetry.space_group_name_H-M   'P 1'
#
loop_
_entity.id
_entity.type
_entity.pdbx_description
1 polymer ?
#
loop_
_entity_poly.entity_id
_entity_poly.type
_entity_poly.pdbx_seq_one_letter_code
_entity_poly.pdbx_strand_id
1 'polypeptide(L)'
;MSKQSLKSNRENILRISTGGVCLALAFVLSQLKLFEMPMGGTVTPASTLPIIVYGVAFGPVWGFVIAFIFSLLQLIGGWLVTPFQVILDYTIGYTALGFAGFAALKADSRVKIPDALGRFRATSVIKILTFTAIAYIVRWLGSVASGVIFYSEYAAEAGYDSALVYSMVYNGSFLMADLAILAVVLVILYMVIPSSKKDETLATIQKFTAEFIGTFVLVFVGCGTAMAVGCDSANGCGYILTAFAFGLVIVAMAYCIGNVSGCHINPAVSLAMLISKKMTLGDFWGYVVFQVLGAVSGAGLLRYVFGLAGKVDMTGVYDEAEMKMASWGLGSNGLAGCNGNLAAGLIIEAVLTFIFVLCILGVTDSKFKHGSFGGLIIGFALVLVHIIGISFTGTSVNPARSIGPALFAGGDALKYLWVFIVGPLAGGAVAALVYKAFTIAKEDKEEA
;
A
#
# COMPACT_ATOMS: atom_id res chain seq x y z
N MET A 1 -39.87 -24.61 -25.91
CA MET A 1 -39.20 -23.35 -25.56
C MET A 1 -38.07 -23.09 -26.55
N SER A 2 -37.98 -21.88 -27.08
CA SER A 2 -36.89 -21.52 -28.00
C SER A 2 -35.55 -21.49 -27.28
N LYS A 3 -34.42 -21.76 -27.98
CA LYS A 3 -33.07 -21.65 -27.43
C LYS A 3 -32.82 -20.27 -26.78
N GLN A 4 -33.47 -19.22 -27.29
CA GLN A 4 -33.37 -17.87 -26.79
C GLN A 4 -34.10 -17.67 -25.45
N SER A 5 -35.26 -18.30 -25.26
CA SER A 5 -36.02 -18.31 -24.01
C SER A 5 -35.26 -19.03 -22.87
N LEU A 6 -34.64 -20.18 -23.19
CA LEU A 6 -33.84 -20.95 -22.22
C LEU A 6 -32.59 -20.15 -21.77
N LYS A 7 -31.96 -19.42 -22.68
CA LYS A 7 -30.78 -18.58 -22.38
C LYS A 7 -31.13 -17.38 -21.51
N SER A 8 -32.30 -16.75 -21.77
CA SER A 8 -32.81 -15.64 -20.95
C SER A 8 -33.16 -16.11 -19.53
N ASN A 9 -33.83 -17.25 -19.38
CA ASN A 9 -34.18 -17.78 -18.07
C ASN A 9 -32.94 -18.15 -17.23
N ARG A 10 -31.91 -18.74 -17.84
CA ARG A 10 -30.64 -19.05 -17.15
C ARG A 10 -29.96 -17.78 -16.62
N GLU A 11 -29.91 -16.73 -17.43
CA GLU A 11 -29.31 -15.47 -17.02
C GLU A 11 -30.07 -14.81 -15.88
N ASN A 12 -31.40 -14.84 -15.89
CA ASN A 12 -32.24 -14.30 -14.81
C ASN A 12 -32.07 -15.10 -13.51
N ILE A 13 -32.02 -16.42 -13.58
CA ILE A 13 -31.73 -17.28 -12.42
C ILE A 13 -30.35 -16.92 -11.82
N LEU A 14 -29.33 -16.82 -12.68
CA LEU A 14 -28.00 -16.45 -12.23
C LEU A 14 -27.96 -15.09 -11.52
N ARG A 15 -28.66 -14.08 -12.05
CA ARG A 15 -28.76 -12.74 -11.43
C ARG A 15 -29.41 -12.79 -10.08
N ILE A 16 -30.55 -13.44 -9.97
CA ILE A 16 -31.34 -13.49 -8.71
C ILE A 16 -30.59 -14.27 -7.65
N SER A 17 -30.07 -15.47 -7.97
CA SER A 17 -29.34 -16.29 -7.00
C SER A 17 -28.03 -15.63 -6.54
N THR A 18 -27.23 -15.10 -7.47
CA THR A 18 -26.01 -14.38 -7.09
C THR A 18 -26.32 -13.10 -6.30
N GLY A 19 -27.38 -12.37 -6.67
CA GLY A 19 -27.83 -11.18 -5.96
C GLY A 19 -28.19 -11.44 -4.52
N GLY A 20 -28.96 -12.51 -4.27
CA GLY A 20 -29.30 -12.93 -2.90
C GLY A 20 -28.08 -13.29 -2.06
N VAL A 21 -27.13 -14.04 -2.62
CA VAL A 21 -25.88 -14.37 -1.91
C VAL A 21 -25.04 -13.12 -1.65
N CYS A 22 -24.88 -12.23 -2.63
CA CYS A 22 -24.11 -11.01 -2.45
C CYS A 22 -24.74 -10.07 -1.39
N LEU A 23 -26.05 -9.94 -1.38
CA LEU A 23 -26.76 -9.14 -0.35
C LEU A 23 -26.56 -9.72 1.05
N ALA A 24 -26.71 -11.03 1.21
CA ALA A 24 -26.53 -11.71 2.49
C ALA A 24 -25.09 -11.54 3.00
N LEU A 25 -24.08 -11.77 2.15
CA LEU A 25 -22.67 -11.60 2.50
C LEU A 25 -22.36 -10.13 2.85
N ALA A 26 -22.81 -9.19 2.03
CA ALA A 26 -22.58 -7.78 2.28
C ALA A 26 -23.21 -7.33 3.61
N PHE A 27 -24.43 -7.77 3.90
CA PHE A 27 -25.10 -7.46 5.14
C PHE A 27 -24.38 -8.06 6.36
N VAL A 28 -24.00 -9.33 6.31
CA VAL A 28 -23.23 -9.96 7.40
C VAL A 28 -21.90 -9.25 7.63
N LEU A 29 -21.13 -8.95 6.55
CA LEU A 29 -19.88 -8.22 6.67
C LEU A 29 -20.05 -6.80 7.21
N SER A 30 -21.20 -6.15 6.95
CA SER A 30 -21.46 -4.81 7.47
C SER A 30 -21.74 -4.79 8.98
N GLN A 31 -22.12 -5.93 9.57
CA GLN A 31 -22.29 -6.05 11.03
C GLN A 31 -20.94 -6.25 11.76
N LEU A 32 -19.88 -6.58 11.03
CA LEU A 32 -18.52 -6.67 11.58
C LEU A 32 -17.85 -5.31 11.53
N LYS A 33 -17.72 -4.65 12.67
CA LYS A 33 -17.08 -3.35 12.79
C LYS A 33 -15.63 -3.52 13.19
N LEU A 34 -14.68 -3.16 12.29
CA LEU A 34 -13.24 -3.11 12.62
C LEU A 34 -12.93 -1.88 13.46
N PHE A 35 -13.62 -0.78 13.16
CA PHE A 35 -13.51 0.47 13.87
C PHE A 35 -14.84 1.23 13.78
N GLU A 36 -15.25 1.88 14.86
CA GLU A 36 -16.45 2.72 14.93
C GLU A 36 -16.07 4.13 15.40
N MET A 37 -16.47 5.13 14.62
CA MET A 37 -16.31 6.54 14.95
C MET A 37 -17.42 6.99 15.88
N PRO A 38 -17.19 7.99 16.74
CA PRO A 38 -18.28 8.71 17.40
C PRO A 38 -19.32 9.16 16.34
N MET A 39 -20.59 9.08 16.58
CA MET A 39 -21.68 9.39 15.63
C MET A 39 -21.86 8.39 14.46
N GLY A 40 -21.35 7.16 14.57
CA GLY A 40 -21.76 6.02 13.75
C GLY A 40 -20.99 5.77 12.46
N GLY A 41 -19.95 6.55 12.14
CA GLY A 41 -19.06 6.21 11.03
C GLY A 41 -18.33 4.88 11.31
N THR A 42 -18.39 3.92 10.38
CA THR A 42 -17.82 2.58 10.58
C THR A 42 -16.87 2.17 9.46
N VAL A 43 -15.78 1.53 9.83
CA VAL A 43 -14.87 0.81 8.92
C VAL A 43 -15.15 -0.67 9.04
N THR A 44 -15.42 -1.32 7.92
CA THR A 44 -15.82 -2.72 7.85
C THR A 44 -14.78 -3.58 7.11
N PRO A 45 -14.78 -4.92 7.27
CA PRO A 45 -13.89 -5.80 6.51
C PRO A 45 -14.40 -5.98 5.07
N ALA A 46 -14.40 -4.88 4.27
CA ALA A 46 -14.84 -4.84 2.88
C ALA A 46 -16.31 -5.27 2.68
N SER A 47 -17.25 -4.79 3.52
CA SER A 47 -18.67 -5.15 3.43
C SER A 47 -19.30 -4.83 2.08
N THR A 48 -18.81 -3.83 1.37
CA THR A 48 -19.29 -3.42 0.04
C THR A 48 -18.76 -4.28 -1.10
N LEU A 49 -17.76 -5.16 -0.86
CA LEU A 49 -17.15 -6.03 -1.87
C LEU A 49 -18.17 -6.88 -2.66
N PRO A 50 -19.12 -7.59 -2.03
CA PRO A 50 -20.07 -8.42 -2.78
C PRO A 50 -20.95 -7.59 -3.72
N ILE A 51 -21.31 -6.37 -3.33
CA ILE A 51 -22.10 -5.44 -4.15
C ILE A 51 -21.31 -4.97 -5.37
N ILE A 52 -20.03 -4.62 -5.18
CA ILE A 52 -19.12 -4.25 -6.27
C ILE A 52 -18.94 -5.41 -7.26
N VAL A 53 -18.64 -6.62 -6.76
CA VAL A 53 -18.48 -7.82 -7.59
C VAL A 53 -19.75 -8.09 -8.42
N TYR A 54 -20.91 -8.00 -7.81
CA TYR A 54 -22.19 -8.17 -8.50
C TYR A 54 -22.39 -7.11 -9.59
N GLY A 55 -22.18 -5.84 -9.29
CA GLY A 55 -22.31 -4.73 -10.25
C GLY A 55 -21.41 -4.94 -11.47
N VAL A 56 -20.13 -5.30 -11.24
CA VAL A 56 -19.18 -5.61 -12.31
C VAL A 56 -19.60 -6.83 -13.13
N ALA A 57 -20.16 -7.86 -12.50
CA ALA A 57 -20.59 -9.07 -13.19
C ALA A 57 -21.85 -8.86 -14.07
N PHE A 58 -22.80 -8.02 -13.63
CA PHE A 58 -24.10 -7.90 -14.26
C PHE A 58 -24.38 -6.52 -14.91
N GLY A 59 -23.50 -5.54 -14.69
CA GLY A 59 -23.57 -4.21 -15.30
C GLY A 59 -24.30 -3.17 -14.44
N PRO A 60 -24.31 -1.90 -14.90
CA PRO A 60 -24.71 -0.77 -14.06
C PRO A 60 -26.17 -0.86 -13.57
N VAL A 61 -27.12 -1.23 -14.44
CA VAL A 61 -28.53 -1.32 -14.05
C VAL A 61 -28.71 -2.25 -12.86
N TRP A 62 -28.17 -3.47 -12.93
CA TRP A 62 -28.26 -4.45 -11.84
C TRP A 62 -27.38 -4.08 -10.65
N GLY A 63 -26.24 -3.40 -10.92
CA GLY A 63 -25.40 -2.83 -9.87
C GLY A 63 -26.16 -1.81 -9.02
N PHE A 64 -26.89 -0.89 -9.64
CA PHE A 64 -27.71 0.08 -8.92
C PHE A 64 -28.89 -0.58 -8.20
N VAL A 65 -29.55 -1.56 -8.81
CA VAL A 65 -30.66 -2.30 -8.15
C VAL A 65 -30.19 -2.98 -6.86
N ILE A 66 -29.08 -3.73 -6.92
CA ILE A 66 -28.58 -4.44 -5.74
C ILE A 66 -28.05 -3.47 -4.68
N ALA A 67 -27.38 -2.38 -5.10
CA ALA A 67 -26.87 -1.35 -4.21
C ALA A 67 -28.01 -0.60 -3.50
N PHE A 68 -29.12 -0.34 -4.18
CA PHE A 68 -30.32 0.21 -3.59
C PHE A 68 -30.95 -0.73 -2.55
N ILE A 69 -31.09 -2.03 -2.87
CA ILE A 69 -31.60 -3.01 -1.90
C ILE A 69 -30.66 -3.08 -0.68
N PHE A 70 -29.35 -3.08 -0.92
CA PHE A 70 -28.36 -3.06 0.16
C PHE A 70 -28.48 -1.80 1.02
N SER A 71 -28.76 -0.63 0.42
CA SER A 71 -28.99 0.61 1.16
C SER A 71 -30.14 0.51 2.15
N LEU A 72 -31.22 -0.18 1.77
CA LEU A 72 -32.36 -0.43 2.66
C LEU A 72 -31.99 -1.39 3.82
N LEU A 73 -31.17 -2.40 3.55
CA LEU A 73 -30.69 -3.30 4.59
C LEU A 73 -29.79 -2.58 5.61
N GLN A 74 -29.06 -1.54 5.20
CA GLN A 74 -28.22 -0.74 6.10
C GLN A 74 -29.02 0.13 7.09
N LEU A 75 -30.33 0.28 6.90
CA LEU A 75 -31.19 0.94 7.89
C LEU A 75 -31.38 0.07 9.14
N ILE A 76 -31.15 -1.24 9.03
CA ILE A 76 -31.24 -2.17 10.18
C ILE A 76 -30.02 -1.95 11.07
N GLY A 77 -30.23 -1.35 12.24
CA GLY A 77 -29.14 -1.01 13.18
C GLY A 77 -28.36 0.26 12.79
N GLY A 78 -28.83 1.02 11.81
CA GLY A 78 -28.23 2.29 11.38
C GLY A 78 -28.53 3.44 12.32
N TRP A 79 -27.75 4.51 12.23
CA TRP A 79 -27.96 5.76 12.94
C TRP A 79 -28.97 6.63 12.17
N LEU A 80 -30.24 6.65 12.61
CA LEU A 80 -31.34 7.29 11.91
C LEU A 80 -31.82 8.51 12.71
N VAL A 81 -31.65 9.72 12.18
CA VAL A 81 -32.00 10.98 12.84
C VAL A 81 -33.22 11.63 12.16
N THR A 82 -33.16 11.80 10.85
CA THR A 82 -34.22 12.38 10.04
C THR A 82 -34.39 11.66 8.71
N PRO A 83 -35.57 11.72 8.03
CA PRO A 83 -35.76 11.13 6.72
C PRO A 83 -34.74 11.65 5.64
N PHE A 84 -34.40 12.94 5.69
CA PHE A 84 -33.45 13.53 4.75
C PHE A 84 -32.02 13.06 5.00
N GLN A 85 -31.60 12.93 6.26
CA GLN A 85 -30.32 12.33 6.62
C GLN A 85 -30.24 10.89 6.10
N VAL A 86 -31.28 10.09 6.27
CA VAL A 86 -31.36 8.71 5.77
C VAL A 86 -31.21 8.66 4.24
N ILE A 87 -31.80 9.60 3.52
CA ILE A 87 -31.64 9.68 2.05
C ILE A 87 -30.17 9.93 1.67
N LEU A 88 -29.51 10.88 2.33
CA LEU A 88 -28.13 11.27 2.00
C LEU A 88 -27.12 10.19 2.39
N ASP A 89 -27.17 9.71 3.63
CA ASP A 89 -26.16 8.79 4.18
C ASP A 89 -26.36 7.35 3.70
N TYR A 90 -27.63 6.89 3.66
CA TYR A 90 -27.92 5.50 3.33
C TYR A 90 -28.35 5.33 1.87
N THR A 91 -29.44 6.01 1.46
CA THR A 91 -30.01 5.74 0.13
C THR A 91 -29.05 6.18 -0.97
N ILE A 92 -28.60 7.42 -0.99
CA ILE A 92 -27.64 7.92 -1.98
C ILE A 92 -26.26 7.29 -1.75
N GLY A 93 -25.79 7.29 -0.50
CA GLY A 93 -24.47 6.81 -0.14
C GLY A 93 -24.21 5.37 -0.56
N TYR A 94 -25.11 4.44 -0.25
CA TYR A 94 -24.91 3.04 -0.62
C TYR A 94 -25.37 2.72 -2.04
N THR A 95 -26.39 3.38 -2.59
CA THR A 95 -26.79 3.18 -3.99
C THR A 95 -25.69 3.61 -4.96
N ALA A 96 -24.84 4.55 -4.57
CA ALA A 96 -23.67 4.97 -5.34
C ALA A 96 -22.72 3.79 -5.67
N LEU A 97 -22.72 2.70 -4.88
CA LEU A 97 -21.94 1.50 -5.19
C LEU A 97 -22.27 0.90 -6.55
N GLY A 98 -23.48 1.17 -7.09
CA GLY A 98 -23.89 0.80 -8.42
C GLY A 98 -23.00 1.34 -9.54
N PHE A 99 -22.26 2.44 -9.29
CA PHE A 99 -21.28 2.97 -10.26
C PHE A 99 -20.20 1.94 -10.63
N ALA A 100 -19.85 1.02 -9.75
CA ALA A 100 -18.91 -0.05 -10.08
C ALA A 100 -19.38 -0.91 -11.26
N GLY A 101 -20.69 -0.98 -11.51
CA GLY A 101 -21.26 -1.67 -12.65
C GLY A 101 -20.86 -1.11 -14.01
N PHE A 102 -20.40 0.15 -14.13
CA PHE A 102 -19.87 0.70 -15.37
C PHE A 102 -18.51 0.10 -15.77
N ALA A 103 -17.82 -0.54 -14.85
CA ALA A 103 -16.63 -1.33 -15.19
C ALA A 103 -16.96 -2.58 -16.01
N ALA A 104 -18.20 -3.07 -15.97
CA ALA A 104 -18.62 -4.33 -16.55
C ALA A 104 -18.25 -4.50 -18.04
N LEU A 105 -18.03 -5.74 -18.44
CA LEU A 105 -17.89 -6.11 -19.84
C LEU A 105 -19.16 -5.73 -20.63
N LYS A 106 -19.03 -5.55 -21.94
CA LYS A 106 -20.19 -5.40 -22.85
C LYS A 106 -21.14 -6.60 -22.70
N ALA A 107 -22.44 -6.37 -22.85
CA ALA A 107 -23.48 -7.38 -22.63
C ALA A 107 -23.22 -8.70 -23.38
N ASP A 108 -22.86 -8.63 -24.67
CA ASP A 108 -22.59 -9.82 -25.50
C ASP A 108 -21.39 -10.64 -25.02
N SER A 109 -20.38 -9.98 -24.43
CA SER A 109 -19.21 -10.62 -23.87
C SER A 109 -19.51 -11.30 -22.52
N ARG A 110 -20.35 -10.67 -21.70
CA ARG A 110 -20.76 -11.20 -20.38
C ARG A 110 -21.53 -12.52 -20.51
N VAL A 111 -22.48 -12.58 -21.46
CA VAL A 111 -23.33 -13.78 -21.65
C VAL A 111 -22.52 -15.02 -22.05
N LYS A 112 -21.32 -14.84 -22.61
CA LYS A 112 -20.41 -15.94 -22.97
C LYS A 112 -19.71 -16.55 -21.74
N ILE A 113 -19.68 -15.85 -20.60
CA ILE A 113 -19.04 -16.30 -19.37
C ILE A 113 -20.14 -16.78 -18.41
N PRO A 114 -20.13 -18.07 -17.98
CA PRO A 114 -21.27 -18.70 -17.33
C PRO A 114 -21.49 -18.28 -15.87
N ASP A 115 -20.49 -17.73 -15.20
CA ASP A 115 -20.53 -17.40 -13.77
C ASP A 115 -20.13 -15.95 -13.48
N ALA A 116 -20.53 -15.45 -12.30
CA ALA A 116 -20.31 -14.07 -11.91
C ALA A 116 -18.83 -13.74 -11.61
N LEU A 117 -18.11 -14.66 -10.98
CA LEU A 117 -16.70 -14.47 -10.66
C LEU A 117 -15.83 -14.46 -11.92
N GLY A 118 -16.13 -15.34 -12.89
CA GLY A 118 -15.46 -15.31 -14.20
C GLY A 118 -15.71 -14.00 -14.96
N ARG A 119 -16.92 -13.41 -14.88
CA ARG A 119 -17.23 -12.11 -15.46
C ARG A 119 -16.44 -10.99 -14.77
N PHE A 120 -16.39 -11.02 -13.44
CA PHE A 120 -15.58 -10.10 -12.65
C PHE A 120 -14.10 -10.20 -13.04
N ARG A 121 -13.57 -11.42 -13.10
CA ARG A 121 -12.17 -11.70 -13.45
C ARG A 121 -11.79 -11.30 -14.87
N ALA A 122 -12.71 -11.42 -15.81
CA ALA A 122 -12.51 -11.03 -17.21
C ALA A 122 -12.58 -9.50 -17.43
N THR A 123 -13.00 -8.75 -16.41
CA THR A 123 -13.07 -7.29 -16.44
C THR A 123 -11.72 -6.70 -16.05
N SER A 124 -11.33 -5.56 -16.66
CA SER A 124 -10.09 -4.87 -16.28
C SER A 124 -10.14 -4.41 -14.81
N VAL A 125 -9.15 -4.83 -14.01
CA VAL A 125 -9.04 -4.45 -12.61
C VAL A 125 -8.89 -2.93 -12.43
N ILE A 126 -8.19 -2.24 -13.33
CA ILE A 126 -8.08 -0.77 -13.31
C ILE A 126 -9.47 -0.15 -13.43
N LYS A 127 -10.32 -0.63 -14.37
CA LYS A 127 -11.69 -0.13 -14.48
C LYS A 127 -12.50 -0.42 -13.21
N ILE A 128 -12.36 -1.60 -12.63
CA ILE A 128 -13.04 -1.96 -11.38
C ILE A 128 -12.65 -0.96 -10.28
N LEU A 129 -11.36 -0.74 -10.05
CA LEU A 129 -10.86 0.19 -9.04
C LEU A 129 -11.30 1.64 -9.31
N THR A 130 -11.23 2.09 -10.58
CA THR A 130 -11.65 3.45 -10.95
C THR A 130 -13.12 3.69 -10.65
N PHE A 131 -14.01 2.81 -11.08
CA PHE A 131 -15.45 3.00 -10.86
C PHE A 131 -15.85 2.73 -9.39
N THR A 132 -15.10 1.91 -8.66
CA THR A 132 -15.25 1.77 -7.21
C THR A 132 -14.86 3.07 -6.49
N ALA A 133 -13.75 3.71 -6.88
CA ALA A 133 -13.34 5.00 -6.33
C ALA A 133 -14.38 6.09 -6.61
N ILE A 134 -14.94 6.15 -7.83
CA ILE A 134 -16.04 7.07 -8.17
C ILE A 134 -17.25 6.83 -7.27
N ALA A 135 -17.63 5.57 -7.04
CA ALA A 135 -18.72 5.22 -6.14
C ALA A 135 -18.51 5.77 -4.71
N TYR A 136 -17.29 5.63 -4.19
CA TYR A 136 -16.92 6.14 -2.86
C TYR A 136 -16.85 7.67 -2.80
N ILE A 137 -16.44 8.35 -3.88
CA ILE A 137 -16.50 9.82 -3.96
C ILE A 137 -17.95 10.30 -3.87
N VAL A 138 -18.86 9.69 -4.61
CA VAL A 138 -20.29 10.04 -4.56
C VAL A 138 -20.86 9.77 -3.16
N ARG A 139 -20.52 8.63 -2.55
CA ARG A 139 -20.90 8.30 -1.17
C ARG A 139 -20.37 9.35 -0.19
N TRP A 140 -19.10 9.73 -0.30
CA TRP A 140 -18.48 10.75 0.54
C TRP A 140 -19.17 12.11 0.40
N LEU A 141 -19.51 12.54 -0.83
CA LEU A 141 -20.24 13.79 -1.06
C LEU A 141 -21.61 13.78 -0.39
N GLY A 142 -22.35 12.66 -0.43
CA GLY A 142 -23.61 12.49 0.26
C GLY A 142 -23.46 12.63 1.78
N SER A 143 -22.49 11.93 2.37
CA SER A 143 -22.21 12.00 3.81
C SER A 143 -21.68 13.37 4.24
N VAL A 144 -20.89 14.06 3.40
CA VAL A 144 -20.46 15.44 3.68
C VAL A 144 -21.66 16.39 3.72
N ALA A 145 -22.56 16.29 2.73
CA ALA A 145 -23.78 17.09 2.72
C ALA A 145 -24.67 16.83 3.96
N SER A 146 -24.83 15.56 4.32
CA SER A 146 -25.54 15.16 5.55
C SER A 146 -24.90 15.78 6.80
N GLY A 147 -23.56 15.68 6.93
CA GLY A 147 -22.83 16.20 8.08
C GLY A 147 -22.93 17.72 8.22
N VAL A 148 -22.91 18.45 7.10
CA VAL A 148 -23.09 19.92 7.13
C VAL A 148 -24.49 20.31 7.54
N ILE A 149 -25.51 19.57 7.07
CA ILE A 149 -26.92 19.94 7.29
C ILE A 149 -27.39 19.52 8.70
N PHE A 150 -27.04 18.32 9.16
CA PHE A 150 -27.64 17.70 10.35
C PHE A 150 -26.69 17.62 11.55
N TYR A 151 -25.39 17.82 11.36
CA TYR A 151 -24.37 17.61 12.40
C TYR A 151 -23.41 18.81 12.53
N SER A 152 -23.82 20.00 12.07
CA SER A 152 -22.97 21.20 12.09
C SER A 152 -22.55 21.65 13.49
N GLU A 153 -23.36 21.38 14.51
CA GLU A 153 -23.08 21.72 15.90
C GLU A 153 -21.84 20.99 16.45
N TYR A 154 -21.60 19.76 15.99
CA TYR A 154 -20.44 18.97 16.42
C TYR A 154 -19.10 19.51 15.87
N ALA A 155 -19.12 20.38 14.86
CA ALA A 155 -17.91 21.01 14.35
C ALA A 155 -17.24 21.90 15.42
N ALA A 156 -18.05 22.70 16.12
CA ALA A 156 -17.54 23.59 17.17
C ALA A 156 -17.02 22.77 18.37
N GLU A 157 -17.71 21.71 18.75
CA GLU A 157 -17.29 20.81 19.84
C GLU A 157 -15.95 20.11 19.51
N ALA A 158 -15.72 19.80 18.22
CA ALA A 158 -14.49 19.19 17.73
C ALA A 158 -13.37 20.20 17.41
N GLY A 159 -13.57 21.51 17.71
CA GLY A 159 -12.57 22.56 17.51
C GLY A 159 -12.40 23.04 16.05
N TYR A 160 -13.43 22.84 15.21
CA TYR A 160 -13.42 23.32 13.82
C TYR A 160 -14.27 24.57 13.64
N ASP A 161 -13.73 25.60 12.97
CA ASP A 161 -14.46 26.84 12.65
C ASP A 161 -15.48 26.64 11.51
N SER A 162 -15.41 25.54 10.76
CA SER A 162 -16.26 25.26 9.61
C SER A 162 -16.87 23.87 9.67
N ALA A 163 -18.20 23.81 9.66
CA ALA A 163 -18.94 22.55 9.58
C ALA A 163 -18.62 21.76 8.30
N LEU A 164 -18.33 22.45 7.18
CA LEU A 164 -17.95 21.80 5.94
C LEU A 164 -16.58 21.11 6.09
N VAL A 165 -15.57 21.79 6.64
CA VAL A 165 -14.24 21.23 6.84
C VAL A 165 -14.32 20.03 7.80
N TYR A 166 -15.02 20.18 8.91
CA TYR A 166 -15.26 19.10 9.85
C TYR A 166 -15.88 17.88 9.18
N SER A 167 -16.98 18.07 8.45
CA SER A 167 -17.69 17.00 7.78
C SER A 167 -16.84 16.32 6.69
N MET A 168 -16.04 17.08 5.95
CA MET A 168 -15.10 16.53 4.97
C MET A 168 -14.04 15.63 5.63
N VAL A 169 -13.44 16.08 6.72
CA VAL A 169 -12.40 15.34 7.45
C VAL A 169 -13.00 14.12 8.14
N TYR A 170 -14.11 14.30 8.87
CA TYR A 170 -14.77 13.21 9.58
C TYR A 170 -15.19 12.08 8.62
N ASN A 171 -16.00 12.40 7.60
CA ASN A 171 -16.46 11.39 6.63
C ASN A 171 -15.33 10.86 5.75
N GLY A 172 -14.35 11.69 5.42
CA GLY A 172 -13.16 11.29 4.67
C GLY A 172 -12.34 10.24 5.41
N SER A 173 -12.14 10.39 6.70
CA SER A 173 -11.27 9.53 7.50
C SER A 173 -11.71 8.06 7.48
N PHE A 174 -12.96 7.75 7.77
CA PHE A 174 -13.44 6.37 7.78
C PHE A 174 -13.75 5.81 6.39
N LEU A 175 -14.29 6.64 5.46
CA LEU A 175 -14.57 6.18 4.09
C LEU A 175 -13.31 5.89 3.28
N MET A 176 -12.24 6.67 3.48
CA MET A 176 -10.94 6.38 2.85
C MET A 176 -10.31 5.11 3.42
N ALA A 177 -10.42 4.87 4.72
CA ALA A 177 -9.96 3.64 5.34
C ALA A 177 -10.75 2.42 4.82
N ASP A 178 -12.09 2.52 4.75
CA ASP A 178 -12.96 1.46 4.21
C ASP A 178 -12.64 1.19 2.72
N LEU A 179 -12.44 2.24 1.91
CA LEU A 179 -12.03 2.11 0.51
C LEU A 179 -10.66 1.46 0.36
N ALA A 180 -9.69 1.80 1.21
CA ALA A 180 -8.36 1.22 1.17
C ALA A 180 -8.40 -0.29 1.46
N ILE A 181 -9.12 -0.71 2.50
CA ILE A 181 -9.34 -2.12 2.82
C ILE A 181 -10.05 -2.83 1.66
N LEU A 182 -11.12 -2.24 1.14
CA LEU A 182 -11.86 -2.76 -0.01
C LEU A 182 -10.95 -2.94 -1.24
N ALA A 183 -10.13 -1.94 -1.58
CA ALA A 183 -9.24 -2.01 -2.73
C ALA A 183 -8.22 -3.15 -2.61
N VAL A 184 -7.63 -3.33 -1.43
CA VAL A 184 -6.72 -4.45 -1.15
C VAL A 184 -7.43 -5.79 -1.33
N VAL A 185 -8.63 -5.95 -0.73
CA VAL A 185 -9.40 -7.20 -0.82
C VAL A 185 -9.88 -7.46 -2.26
N LEU A 186 -10.29 -6.42 -3.01
CA LEU A 186 -10.64 -6.52 -4.44
C LEU A 186 -9.46 -7.05 -5.27
N VAL A 187 -8.26 -6.51 -5.05
CA VAL A 187 -7.05 -6.94 -5.75
C VAL A 187 -6.70 -8.39 -5.40
N ILE A 188 -6.76 -8.76 -4.11
CA ILE A 188 -6.53 -10.14 -3.67
C ILE A 188 -7.54 -11.09 -4.31
N LEU A 189 -8.83 -10.76 -4.26
CA LEU A 189 -9.88 -11.56 -4.88
C LEU A 189 -9.64 -11.73 -6.39
N TYR A 190 -9.30 -10.63 -7.05
CA TYR A 190 -8.99 -10.63 -8.49
C TYR A 190 -7.79 -11.55 -8.82
N MET A 191 -6.77 -11.58 -7.96
CA MET A 191 -5.59 -12.45 -8.13
C MET A 191 -5.90 -13.94 -7.90
N VAL A 192 -6.77 -14.24 -6.95
CA VAL A 192 -7.11 -15.63 -6.56
C VAL A 192 -8.02 -16.30 -7.59
N ILE A 193 -8.93 -15.57 -8.26
CA ILE A 193 -9.82 -16.14 -9.27
C ILE A 193 -9.00 -16.55 -10.51
N PRO A 194 -9.05 -17.83 -10.96
CA PRO A 194 -8.29 -18.29 -12.12
C PRO A 194 -8.66 -17.54 -13.41
N SER A 195 -7.66 -17.22 -14.22
CA SER A 195 -7.83 -16.64 -15.55
C SER A 195 -7.42 -17.63 -16.63
N SER A 196 -8.18 -17.67 -17.72
CA SER A 196 -7.86 -18.50 -18.90
C SER A 196 -6.82 -17.85 -19.83
N LYS A 197 -6.49 -16.56 -19.62
CA LYS A 197 -5.49 -15.82 -20.41
C LYS A 197 -4.43 -15.25 -19.48
N LYS A 198 -3.18 -15.23 -19.96
CA LYS A 198 -2.08 -14.53 -19.28
C LYS A 198 -2.41 -13.02 -19.27
N ASP A 199 -2.79 -12.51 -18.12
CA ASP A 199 -3.24 -11.14 -17.96
C ASP A 199 -2.04 -10.28 -17.56
N GLU A 200 -1.52 -9.48 -18.49
CA GLU A 200 -0.37 -8.59 -18.26
C GLU A 200 -0.64 -7.57 -17.14
N THR A 201 -1.90 -7.12 -17.03
CA THR A 201 -2.32 -6.21 -15.96
C THR A 201 -2.21 -6.88 -14.60
N LEU A 202 -2.61 -8.16 -14.51
CA LEU A 202 -2.48 -8.92 -13.27
C LEU A 202 -1.02 -9.12 -12.88
N ALA A 203 -0.17 -9.49 -13.85
CA ALA A 203 1.26 -9.65 -13.60
C ALA A 203 1.89 -8.34 -13.10
N THR A 204 1.46 -7.21 -13.63
CA THR A 204 1.91 -5.88 -13.18
C THR A 204 1.45 -5.58 -11.75
N ILE A 205 0.19 -5.87 -11.42
CA ILE A 205 -0.35 -5.69 -10.06
C ILE A 205 0.37 -6.61 -9.07
N GLN A 206 0.64 -7.87 -9.45
CA GLN A 206 1.38 -8.80 -8.60
C GLN A 206 2.77 -8.26 -8.27
N LYS A 207 3.51 -7.72 -9.25
CA LYS A 207 4.81 -7.08 -9.02
C LYS A 207 4.71 -5.91 -8.04
N PHE A 208 3.76 -5.01 -8.25
CA PHE A 208 3.58 -3.83 -7.40
C PHE A 208 3.17 -4.21 -5.98
N THR A 209 2.25 -5.17 -5.83
CA THR A 209 1.85 -5.68 -4.52
C THR A 209 3.00 -6.37 -3.80
N ALA A 210 3.85 -7.11 -4.50
CA ALA A 210 5.05 -7.72 -3.94
C ALA A 210 6.04 -6.64 -3.42
N GLU A 211 6.25 -5.57 -4.16
CA GLU A 211 7.09 -4.44 -3.74
C GLU A 211 6.52 -3.72 -2.51
N PHE A 212 5.18 -3.52 -2.46
CA PHE A 212 4.49 -2.99 -1.28
C PHE A 212 4.75 -3.87 -0.05
N ILE A 213 4.46 -5.19 -0.15
CA ILE A 213 4.64 -6.13 0.97
C ILE A 213 6.09 -6.19 1.41
N GLY A 214 7.03 -6.32 0.47
CA GLY A 214 8.45 -6.38 0.80
C GLY A 214 8.96 -5.13 1.50
N THR A 215 8.55 -3.94 1.06
CA THR A 215 8.95 -2.68 1.70
C THR A 215 8.23 -2.46 3.04
N PHE A 216 6.97 -2.88 3.15
CA PHE A 216 6.27 -2.92 4.43
C PHE A 216 7.03 -3.76 5.46
N VAL A 217 7.42 -4.99 5.10
CA VAL A 217 8.18 -5.89 5.99
C VAL A 217 9.55 -5.29 6.33
N LEU A 218 10.23 -4.69 5.34
CA LEU A 218 11.53 -4.05 5.55
C LEU A 218 11.46 -2.96 6.61
N VAL A 219 10.48 -2.07 6.53
CA VAL A 219 10.32 -0.97 7.49
C VAL A 219 9.79 -1.49 8.82
N PHE A 220 8.77 -2.34 8.83
CA PHE A 220 8.18 -2.83 10.07
C PHE A 220 9.19 -3.63 10.90
N VAL A 221 9.93 -4.55 10.28
CA VAL A 221 10.90 -5.39 11.01
C VAL A 221 12.22 -4.63 11.24
N GLY A 222 12.78 -3.99 10.21
CA GLY A 222 14.08 -3.32 10.32
C GLY A 222 14.04 -2.12 11.28
N CYS A 223 13.10 -1.19 11.08
CA CYS A 223 12.94 -0.05 11.99
C CYS A 223 12.38 -0.47 13.34
N GLY A 224 11.49 -1.48 13.38
CA GLY A 224 10.97 -2.04 14.63
C GLY A 224 12.07 -2.66 15.49
N THR A 225 13.03 -3.36 14.88
CA THR A 225 14.20 -3.87 15.60
C THR A 225 15.04 -2.72 16.14
N ALA A 226 15.34 -1.69 15.32
CA ALA A 226 16.08 -0.52 15.79
C ALA A 226 15.44 0.12 17.02
N MET A 227 14.11 0.23 17.05
CA MET A 227 13.35 0.72 18.21
C MET A 227 13.43 -0.23 19.41
N ALA A 228 13.29 -1.53 19.16
CA ALA A 228 13.21 -2.53 20.24
C ALA A 228 14.54 -2.74 20.98
N VAL A 229 15.67 -2.66 20.24
CA VAL A 229 17.02 -2.93 20.83
C VAL A 229 17.78 -1.66 21.20
N GLY A 230 17.23 -0.47 20.90
CA GLY A 230 17.91 0.79 21.11
C GLY A 230 19.21 0.87 20.30
N CYS A 231 19.11 1.29 19.04
CA CYS A 231 20.22 1.39 18.11
C CYS A 231 21.20 2.53 18.50
N ASP A 232 21.95 2.34 19.57
CA ASP A 232 22.80 3.33 20.22
C ASP A 232 24.29 2.94 20.08
N SER A 233 25.16 3.93 19.91
CA SER A 233 26.61 3.73 19.83
C SER A 233 27.21 3.17 21.12
N ALA A 234 26.60 3.43 22.26
CA ALA A 234 27.00 2.86 23.56
C ALA A 234 26.58 1.38 23.68
N ASN A 235 25.64 0.91 22.87
CA ASN A 235 25.16 -0.47 22.83
C ASN A 235 25.49 -1.12 21.49
N GLY A 236 26.73 -1.58 21.33
CA GLY A 236 27.19 -2.25 20.10
C GLY A 236 26.32 -3.43 19.67
N CYS A 237 25.66 -4.12 20.59
CA CYS A 237 24.71 -5.18 20.31
C CYS A 237 23.48 -4.65 19.52
N GLY A 238 22.98 -3.47 19.85
CA GLY A 238 21.86 -2.84 19.14
C GLY A 238 22.18 -2.54 17.68
N TYR A 239 23.40 -2.11 17.39
CA TYR A 239 23.87 -1.89 16.02
C TYR A 239 23.90 -3.16 15.19
N ILE A 240 24.54 -4.21 15.73
CA ILE A 240 24.68 -5.49 15.05
C ILE A 240 23.28 -6.08 14.78
N LEU A 241 22.42 -6.13 15.79
CA LEU A 241 21.06 -6.67 15.64
C LEU A 241 20.26 -5.89 14.61
N THR A 242 20.33 -4.56 14.59
CA THR A 242 19.66 -3.72 13.60
C THR A 242 20.20 -3.97 12.19
N ALA A 243 21.53 -4.03 12.03
CA ALA A 243 22.15 -4.32 10.73
C ALA A 243 21.71 -5.69 10.20
N PHE A 244 21.71 -6.71 11.05
CA PHE A 244 21.23 -8.05 10.69
C PHE A 244 19.73 -8.08 10.39
N ALA A 245 18.90 -7.36 11.15
CA ALA A 245 17.45 -7.31 10.90
C ALA A 245 17.16 -6.78 9.46
N PHE A 246 17.76 -5.66 9.08
CA PHE A 246 17.60 -5.14 7.71
C PHE A 246 18.11 -6.12 6.65
N GLY A 247 19.28 -6.70 6.83
CA GLY A 247 19.86 -7.65 5.87
C GLY A 247 19.06 -8.95 5.77
N LEU A 248 18.63 -9.53 6.89
CA LEU A 248 17.83 -10.76 6.91
C LEU A 248 16.44 -10.56 6.33
N VAL A 249 15.82 -9.37 6.46
CA VAL A 249 14.59 -9.04 5.73
C VAL A 249 14.82 -9.10 4.23
N ILE A 250 15.93 -8.55 3.72
CA ILE A 250 16.26 -8.68 2.30
C ILE A 250 16.40 -10.15 1.90
N VAL A 251 17.11 -10.96 2.69
CA VAL A 251 17.21 -12.40 2.43
C VAL A 251 15.82 -13.03 2.34
N ALA A 252 14.99 -12.84 3.35
CA ALA A 252 13.66 -13.42 3.42
C ALA A 252 12.78 -12.98 2.24
N MET A 253 12.76 -11.67 1.95
CA MET A 253 11.92 -11.14 0.86
C MET A 253 12.47 -11.51 -0.52
N ALA A 254 13.77 -11.56 -0.73
CA ALA A 254 14.36 -12.00 -2.00
C ALA A 254 13.93 -13.43 -2.36
N TYR A 255 13.89 -14.34 -1.39
CA TYR A 255 13.40 -15.70 -1.62
C TYR A 255 11.87 -15.81 -1.68
N CYS A 256 11.13 -14.93 -1.00
CA CYS A 256 9.67 -14.95 -0.96
C CYS A 256 9.05 -14.33 -2.23
N ILE A 257 9.49 -13.13 -2.61
CA ILE A 257 8.87 -12.32 -3.67
C ILE A 257 9.81 -12.02 -4.85
N GLY A 258 11.07 -12.42 -4.80
CA GLY A 258 12.03 -12.13 -5.86
C GLY A 258 11.66 -12.73 -7.21
N ASN A 259 10.98 -13.87 -7.22
CA ASN A 259 10.44 -14.49 -8.44
C ASN A 259 9.21 -13.76 -9.01
N VAL A 260 8.60 -12.84 -8.24
CA VAL A 260 7.41 -12.08 -8.66
C VAL A 260 7.81 -10.70 -9.18
N SER A 261 8.57 -9.93 -8.37
CA SER A 261 8.92 -8.53 -8.67
C SER A 261 10.40 -8.28 -8.90
N GLY A 262 11.27 -9.24 -8.59
CA GLY A 262 12.72 -9.03 -8.47
C GLY A 262 13.13 -8.52 -7.10
N CYS A 263 12.16 -8.22 -6.20
CA CYS A 263 12.39 -7.77 -4.82
C CYS A 263 13.32 -6.56 -4.75
N HIS A 264 12.98 -5.49 -5.45
CA HIS A 264 13.77 -4.25 -5.37
C HIS A 264 13.60 -3.60 -4.00
N ILE A 265 12.36 -3.45 -3.53
CA ILE A 265 11.91 -2.85 -2.26
C ILE A 265 12.67 -1.57 -1.87
N ASN A 266 13.18 -0.86 -2.89
CA ASN A 266 14.06 0.30 -2.77
C ASN A 266 14.04 1.12 -4.07
N PRO A 267 13.65 2.41 -4.04
CA PRO A 267 13.68 3.28 -5.21
C PRO A 267 15.07 3.47 -5.84
N ALA A 268 16.16 3.43 -5.05
CA ALA A 268 17.51 3.56 -5.57
C ALA A 268 17.94 2.31 -6.37
N VAL A 269 17.53 1.12 -5.92
CA VAL A 269 17.70 -0.14 -6.68
C VAL A 269 16.87 -0.10 -7.95
N SER A 270 15.61 0.32 -7.86
CA SER A 270 14.72 0.44 -9.02
C SER A 270 15.28 1.42 -10.06
N LEU A 271 15.85 2.55 -9.62
CA LEU A 271 16.53 3.50 -10.52
C LEU A 271 17.75 2.88 -11.23
N ALA A 272 18.55 2.12 -10.51
CA ALA A 272 19.70 1.43 -11.09
C ALA A 272 19.28 0.39 -12.13
N MET A 273 18.20 -0.35 -11.89
CA MET A 273 17.63 -1.29 -12.86
C MET A 273 17.05 -0.59 -14.08
N LEU A 274 16.43 0.60 -13.91
CA LEU A 274 15.95 1.42 -15.01
C LEU A 274 17.15 1.91 -15.89
N ILE A 275 18.20 2.47 -15.28
CA ILE A 275 19.41 2.93 -15.98
C ILE A 275 20.09 1.75 -16.71
N SER A 276 20.09 0.56 -16.11
CA SER A 276 20.62 -0.67 -16.70
C SER A 276 19.69 -1.29 -17.74
N LYS A 277 18.58 -0.64 -18.10
CA LYS A 277 17.55 -1.12 -19.06
C LYS A 277 16.96 -2.48 -18.69
N LYS A 278 16.95 -2.85 -17.41
CA LYS A 278 16.37 -4.09 -16.88
C LYS A 278 14.90 -3.93 -16.45
N MET A 279 14.35 -2.71 -16.52
CA MET A 279 12.93 -2.44 -16.26
C MET A 279 12.42 -1.27 -17.12
N THR A 280 11.09 -1.19 -17.28
CA THR A 280 10.43 -0.08 -17.99
C THR A 280 10.25 1.14 -17.09
N LEU A 281 10.08 2.32 -17.68
CA LEU A 281 9.77 3.54 -16.94
C LEU A 281 8.42 3.44 -16.19
N GLY A 282 7.44 2.73 -16.77
CA GLY A 282 6.15 2.49 -16.12
C GLY A 282 6.28 1.61 -14.88
N ASP A 283 7.03 0.51 -14.99
CA ASP A 283 7.32 -0.35 -13.83
C ASP A 283 8.10 0.41 -12.75
N PHE A 284 9.05 1.26 -13.14
CA PHE A 284 9.83 2.08 -12.19
C PHE A 284 8.92 2.94 -11.31
N TRP A 285 8.02 3.74 -11.92
CA TRP A 285 7.11 4.58 -11.14
C TRP A 285 6.12 3.77 -10.32
N GLY A 286 5.61 2.66 -10.87
CA GLY A 286 4.78 1.73 -10.11
C GLY A 286 5.51 1.19 -8.87
N TYR A 287 6.77 0.75 -9.03
CA TYR A 287 7.59 0.28 -7.90
C TYR A 287 7.78 1.38 -6.86
N VAL A 288 8.22 2.58 -7.26
CA VAL A 288 8.45 3.70 -6.33
C VAL A 288 7.20 4.01 -5.51
N VAL A 289 6.02 4.11 -6.15
CA VAL A 289 4.75 4.39 -5.46
C VAL A 289 4.42 3.28 -4.45
N PHE A 290 4.46 2.01 -4.86
CA PHE A 290 4.09 0.91 -4.00
C PHE A 290 5.13 0.64 -2.89
N GLN A 291 6.41 0.88 -3.15
CA GLN A 291 7.46 0.87 -2.13
C GLN A 291 7.24 1.94 -1.06
N VAL A 292 6.93 3.17 -1.47
CA VAL A 292 6.63 4.26 -0.53
C VAL A 292 5.38 3.96 0.29
N LEU A 293 4.30 3.48 -0.35
CA LEU A 293 3.08 3.08 0.35
C LEU A 293 3.34 1.96 1.36
N GLY A 294 4.14 0.95 0.98
CA GLY A 294 4.56 -0.12 1.88
C GLY A 294 5.33 0.39 3.10
N ALA A 295 6.30 1.29 2.85
CA ALA A 295 7.09 1.91 3.92
C ALA A 295 6.23 2.74 4.88
N VAL A 296 5.32 3.55 4.37
CA VAL A 296 4.39 4.36 5.17
C VAL A 296 3.47 3.47 5.99
N SER A 297 2.91 2.42 5.39
CA SER A 297 2.06 1.46 6.09
C SER A 297 2.82 0.71 7.20
N GLY A 298 4.07 0.29 6.92
CA GLY A 298 4.92 -0.38 7.90
C GLY A 298 5.27 0.53 9.09
N ALA A 299 5.65 1.79 8.83
CA ALA A 299 5.94 2.78 9.87
C ALA A 299 4.69 3.16 10.68
N GLY A 300 3.54 3.32 10.02
CA GLY A 300 2.27 3.62 10.68
C GLY A 300 1.83 2.50 11.63
N LEU A 301 1.92 1.24 11.16
CA LEU A 301 1.62 0.08 12.02
C LEU A 301 2.62 -0.04 13.18
N LEU A 302 3.90 0.22 12.92
CA LEU A 302 4.93 0.20 13.95
C LEU A 302 4.64 1.22 15.05
N ARG A 303 4.34 2.47 14.67
CA ARG A 303 3.92 3.52 15.60
C ARG A 303 2.70 3.09 16.43
N TYR A 304 1.70 2.51 15.78
CA TYR A 304 0.47 2.06 16.45
C TYR A 304 0.75 0.94 17.47
N VAL A 305 1.50 -0.10 17.08
CA VAL A 305 1.81 -1.24 17.96
C VAL A 305 2.66 -0.81 19.14
N PHE A 306 3.68 0.02 18.93
CA PHE A 306 4.51 0.54 20.01
C PHE A 306 3.72 1.48 20.93
N GLY A 307 2.76 2.25 20.39
CA GLY A 307 1.82 3.04 21.18
C GLY A 307 0.93 2.20 22.08
N LEU A 308 0.32 1.15 21.54
CA LEU A 308 -0.49 0.20 22.32
C LEU A 308 0.33 -0.51 23.42
N ALA A 309 1.61 -0.77 23.17
CA ALA A 309 2.51 -1.37 24.14
C ALA A 309 3.02 -0.37 25.21
N GLY A 310 2.56 0.90 25.18
CA GLY A 310 3.02 1.95 26.08
C GLY A 310 4.48 2.37 25.86
N LYS A 311 5.04 2.07 24.68
CA LYS A 311 6.44 2.36 24.35
C LYS A 311 6.63 3.62 23.51
N VAL A 312 5.52 4.24 23.08
CA VAL A 312 5.48 5.52 22.35
C VAL A 312 4.26 6.27 22.84
N ASP A 313 4.42 7.51 23.27
CA ASP A 313 3.28 8.38 23.59
C ASP A 313 2.57 8.81 22.31
N MET A 314 1.29 8.47 22.21
CA MET A 314 0.43 8.81 21.08
C MET A 314 -0.17 10.22 21.20
N THR A 315 -0.13 10.83 22.38
CA THR A 315 -0.75 12.14 22.67
C THR A 315 0.14 13.33 22.35
N GLY A 316 1.41 13.10 22.05
CA GLY A 316 2.40 14.17 21.78
C GLY A 316 2.91 14.87 23.04
N VAL A 317 2.51 14.43 24.23
CA VAL A 317 3.06 14.88 25.51
C VAL A 317 4.17 13.92 25.92
N TYR A 318 5.41 14.37 25.88
CA TYR A 318 6.59 13.55 26.17
C TYR A 318 7.01 13.74 27.64
N ASP A 319 7.18 12.64 28.38
CA ASP A 319 7.92 12.64 29.65
C ASP A 319 9.41 12.46 29.35
N GLU A 320 10.27 13.31 29.94
CA GLU A 320 11.74 13.29 29.69
C GLU A 320 12.40 11.96 30.05
N ALA A 321 11.86 11.19 30.97
CA ALA A 321 12.40 9.89 31.38
C ALA A 321 12.06 8.77 30.35
N GLU A 322 10.92 8.86 29.68
CA GLU A 322 10.49 7.93 28.62
C GLU A 322 11.03 8.33 27.23
N MET A 323 11.47 9.58 27.06
CA MET A 323 12.04 10.11 25.84
C MET A 323 13.24 9.31 25.32
N LYS A 324 13.97 8.59 26.13
CA LYS A 324 15.06 7.72 25.66
C LYS A 324 14.58 6.59 24.76
N MET A 325 13.39 6.05 24.93
CA MET A 325 12.84 5.04 24.02
C MET A 325 12.00 5.65 22.88
N ALA A 326 11.31 6.75 23.13
CA ALA A 326 10.60 7.52 22.10
C ALA A 326 11.54 8.27 21.14
N SER A 327 12.75 8.63 21.57
CA SER A 327 13.75 9.41 20.80
C SER A 327 14.36 8.67 19.60
N TRP A 328 14.12 7.38 19.43
CA TRP A 328 14.58 6.62 18.26
C TRP A 328 13.78 6.91 16.98
N GLY A 329 12.84 7.87 17.03
CA GLY A 329 12.18 8.43 15.86
C GLY A 329 11.65 7.39 14.87
N LEU A 330 11.04 6.31 15.36
CA LEU A 330 10.54 5.19 14.55
C LEU A 330 11.62 4.54 13.65
N GLY A 331 12.87 4.54 14.07
CA GLY A 331 13.99 4.09 13.25
C GLY A 331 14.24 4.97 12.03
N SER A 332 13.82 6.26 12.07
CA SER A 332 14.06 7.23 11.01
C SER A 332 15.55 7.57 10.89
N ASN A 333 15.93 8.03 9.71
CA ASN A 333 17.28 8.50 9.45
C ASN A 333 17.46 9.94 9.89
N GLY A 334 18.69 10.31 10.27
CA GLY A 334 19.05 11.65 10.71
C GLY A 334 20.53 11.96 10.52
N LEU A 335 20.93 13.18 10.87
CA LEU A 335 22.31 13.66 10.72
C LEU A 335 23.04 13.82 12.07
N ALA A 336 22.47 13.32 13.16
CA ALA A 336 23.08 13.44 14.49
C ALA A 336 24.49 12.83 14.53
N GLY A 337 24.69 11.64 13.93
CA GLY A 337 26.00 11.00 13.84
C GLY A 337 27.01 11.72 12.92
N CYS A 338 26.52 12.67 12.11
CA CYS A 338 27.34 13.55 11.30
C CYS A 338 27.47 14.97 11.90
N ASN A 339 27.10 15.17 13.16
CA ASN A 339 27.03 16.51 13.78
C ASN A 339 26.23 17.54 12.97
N GLY A 340 25.16 17.11 12.29
CA GLY A 340 24.34 17.95 11.42
C GLY A 340 24.97 18.27 10.06
N ASN A 341 26.13 17.72 9.71
CA ASN A 341 26.84 18.02 8.46
C ASN A 341 26.15 17.35 7.27
N LEU A 342 25.51 18.17 6.44
CA LEU A 342 24.78 17.75 5.23
C LEU A 342 25.69 17.06 4.20
N ALA A 343 26.91 17.56 3.98
CA ALA A 343 27.82 16.99 2.99
C ALA A 343 28.28 15.59 3.44
N ALA A 344 28.60 15.42 4.73
CA ALA A 344 28.95 14.10 5.26
C ALA A 344 27.78 13.12 5.12
N GLY A 345 26.54 13.54 5.44
CA GLY A 345 25.34 12.72 5.27
C GLY A 345 25.09 12.33 3.80
N LEU A 346 25.20 13.26 2.87
CA LEU A 346 25.05 12.97 1.42
C LEU A 346 26.12 12.01 0.90
N ILE A 347 27.38 12.25 1.26
CA ILE A 347 28.51 11.43 0.80
C ILE A 347 28.37 9.99 1.34
N ILE A 348 28.14 9.83 2.62
CA ILE A 348 28.04 8.48 3.21
C ILE A 348 26.88 7.70 2.61
N GLU A 349 25.70 8.31 2.47
CA GLU A 349 24.53 7.66 1.87
C GLU A 349 24.78 7.30 0.39
N ALA A 350 25.41 8.17 -0.38
CA ALA A 350 25.75 7.89 -1.77
C ALA A 350 26.76 6.74 -1.89
N VAL A 351 27.82 6.74 -1.08
CA VAL A 351 28.85 5.69 -1.10
C VAL A 351 28.29 4.35 -0.66
N LEU A 352 27.53 4.30 0.45
CA LEU A 352 26.95 3.06 0.93
C LEU A 352 25.93 2.49 -0.05
N THR A 353 25.11 3.34 -0.67
CA THR A 353 24.16 2.91 -1.70
C THR A 353 24.88 2.43 -2.95
N PHE A 354 25.96 3.12 -3.36
CA PHE A 354 26.79 2.66 -4.47
C PHE A 354 27.33 1.24 -4.23
N ILE A 355 27.90 0.96 -3.05
CA ILE A 355 28.42 -0.36 -2.69
C ILE A 355 27.31 -1.41 -2.74
N PHE A 356 26.18 -1.12 -2.10
CA PHE A 356 25.03 -2.03 -2.03
C PHE A 356 24.48 -2.35 -3.43
N VAL A 357 24.19 -1.32 -4.22
CA VAL A 357 23.60 -1.47 -5.57
C VAL A 357 24.60 -2.12 -6.54
N LEU A 358 25.88 -1.82 -6.43
CA LEU A 358 26.91 -2.47 -7.25
C LEU A 358 26.93 -3.99 -6.99
N CYS A 359 26.83 -4.41 -5.73
CA CYS A 359 26.71 -5.81 -5.35
C CYS A 359 25.43 -6.45 -5.97
N ILE A 360 24.28 -5.76 -5.90
CA ILE A 360 23.02 -6.25 -6.50
C ILE A 360 23.19 -6.46 -8.01
N LEU A 361 23.74 -5.48 -8.72
CA LEU A 361 23.94 -5.56 -10.16
C LEU A 361 24.84 -6.72 -10.55
N GLY A 362 25.92 -6.95 -9.80
CA GLY A 362 26.83 -8.08 -10.01
C GLY A 362 26.17 -9.43 -9.75
N VAL A 363 25.43 -9.55 -8.65
CA VAL A 363 24.77 -10.81 -8.27
C VAL A 363 23.60 -11.14 -9.20
N THR A 364 22.91 -10.14 -9.74
CA THR A 364 21.76 -10.32 -10.65
C THR A 364 22.14 -10.37 -12.13
N ASP A 365 23.44 -10.35 -12.46
CA ASP A 365 23.88 -10.48 -13.83
C ASP A 365 23.73 -11.93 -14.31
N SER A 366 23.04 -12.09 -15.44
CA SER A 366 22.80 -13.41 -16.05
C SER A 366 24.07 -14.13 -16.50
N LYS A 367 25.18 -13.39 -16.70
CA LYS A 367 26.50 -13.93 -17.06
C LYS A 367 27.18 -14.63 -15.87
N PHE A 368 26.79 -14.32 -14.62
CA PHE A 368 27.33 -14.93 -13.42
C PHE A 368 26.26 -15.81 -12.74
N LYS A 369 26.49 -17.10 -12.75
CA LYS A 369 25.56 -18.06 -12.14
C LYS A 369 25.86 -18.21 -10.65
N HIS A 370 25.32 -17.34 -9.82
CA HIS A 370 25.40 -17.47 -8.35
C HIS A 370 24.39 -18.48 -7.78
N GLY A 371 23.61 -19.14 -8.64
CA GLY A 371 22.58 -20.10 -8.26
C GLY A 371 21.51 -19.47 -7.37
N SER A 372 21.06 -20.23 -6.37
CA SER A 372 20.05 -19.78 -5.40
C SER A 372 20.60 -18.87 -4.29
N PHE A 373 21.91 -18.58 -4.27
CA PHE A 373 22.54 -17.78 -3.20
C PHE A 373 22.41 -16.26 -3.39
N GLY A 374 21.88 -15.78 -4.51
CA GLY A 374 21.80 -14.35 -4.82
C GLY A 374 21.13 -13.52 -3.72
N GLY A 375 19.97 -13.95 -3.22
CA GLY A 375 19.26 -13.26 -2.13
C GLY A 375 20.07 -13.18 -0.84
N LEU A 376 20.80 -14.24 -0.50
CA LEU A 376 21.67 -14.29 0.68
C LEU A 376 22.82 -13.28 0.57
N ILE A 377 23.51 -13.23 -0.59
CA ILE A 377 24.62 -12.32 -0.83
C ILE A 377 24.13 -10.87 -0.74
N ILE A 378 22.99 -10.54 -1.35
CA ILE A 378 22.41 -9.19 -1.32
C ILE A 378 22.04 -8.78 0.11
N GLY A 379 21.44 -9.70 0.89
CA GLY A 379 21.13 -9.42 2.29
C GLY A 379 22.35 -9.15 3.14
N PHE A 380 23.42 -9.93 2.98
CA PHE A 380 24.69 -9.68 3.68
C PHE A 380 25.38 -8.40 3.20
N ALA A 381 25.26 -8.01 1.93
CA ALA A 381 25.74 -6.72 1.47
C ALA A 381 25.01 -5.56 2.18
N LEU A 382 23.71 -5.72 2.45
CA LEU A 382 22.95 -4.74 3.26
C LEU A 382 23.43 -4.73 4.72
N VAL A 383 23.68 -5.89 5.35
CA VAL A 383 24.29 -5.96 6.69
C VAL A 383 25.61 -5.18 6.71
N LEU A 384 26.49 -5.41 5.74
CA LEU A 384 27.80 -4.78 5.65
C LEU A 384 27.71 -3.24 5.64
N VAL A 385 26.85 -2.66 4.81
CA VAL A 385 26.71 -1.20 4.74
C VAL A 385 26.01 -0.62 5.98
N HIS A 386 25.15 -1.39 6.64
CA HIS A 386 24.54 -0.98 7.91
C HIS A 386 25.52 -0.94 9.06
N ILE A 387 26.46 -1.87 9.13
CA ILE A 387 27.49 -1.91 10.21
C ILE A 387 28.27 -0.59 10.29
N ILE A 388 28.60 0.01 9.18
CA ILE A 388 29.29 1.30 9.17
C ILE A 388 28.31 2.48 9.19
N GLY A 389 27.22 2.41 8.41
CA GLY A 389 26.38 3.58 8.16
C GLY A 389 25.47 3.97 9.32
N ILE A 390 25.11 3.03 10.19
CA ILE A 390 24.24 3.31 11.36
C ILE A 390 24.83 4.43 12.21
N SER A 391 26.15 4.41 12.45
CA SER A 391 26.82 5.42 13.29
C SER A 391 26.79 6.84 12.71
N PHE A 392 26.60 7.00 11.40
CA PHE A 392 26.57 8.30 10.72
C PHE A 392 25.14 8.83 10.56
N THR A 393 24.27 8.01 9.99
CA THR A 393 22.95 8.46 9.50
C THR A 393 21.79 7.55 9.92
N GLY A 394 22.08 6.45 10.62
CA GLY A 394 21.11 5.37 10.82
C GLY A 394 20.94 4.49 9.56
N THR A 395 21.76 4.67 8.56
CA THR A 395 21.79 4.01 7.23
C THR A 395 20.44 4.03 6.52
N SER A 396 20.30 4.88 5.52
CA SER A 396 19.14 4.85 4.62
C SER A 396 19.33 3.83 3.53
N VAL A 397 20.23 4.13 2.60
CA VAL A 397 20.48 3.47 1.30
C VAL A 397 19.21 3.16 0.50
N ASN A 398 18.06 3.71 0.95
CA ASN A 398 16.73 3.41 0.45
C ASN A 398 15.77 4.57 0.72
N PRO A 399 15.38 5.36 -0.31
CA PRO A 399 14.46 6.47 -0.13
C PRO A 399 13.11 6.09 0.50
N ALA A 400 12.50 4.96 0.11
CA ALA A 400 11.21 4.55 0.65
C ALA A 400 11.32 4.20 2.15
N ARG A 401 12.39 3.49 2.56
CA ARG A 401 12.69 3.16 3.95
C ARG A 401 12.84 4.42 4.82
N SER A 402 13.29 5.52 4.24
CA SER A 402 13.44 6.79 4.98
C SER A 402 12.17 7.61 5.01
N ILE A 403 11.38 7.64 3.92
CA ILE A 403 10.12 8.39 3.84
C ILE A 403 9.12 7.88 4.87
N GLY A 404 8.91 6.57 4.97
CA GLY A 404 7.89 5.99 5.86
C GLY A 404 8.03 6.48 7.30
N PRO A 405 9.13 6.18 8.01
CA PRO A 405 9.34 6.62 9.38
C PRO A 405 9.39 8.13 9.55
N ALA A 406 10.01 8.88 8.62
CA ALA A 406 10.14 10.33 8.72
C ALA A 406 8.78 11.05 8.76
N LEU A 407 7.78 10.56 8.03
CA LEU A 407 6.43 11.14 8.04
C LEU A 407 5.75 11.08 9.41
N PHE A 408 6.06 10.06 10.22
CA PHE A 408 5.49 9.90 11.55
C PHE A 408 6.41 10.44 12.67
N ALA A 409 7.72 10.50 12.44
CA ALA A 409 8.68 11.04 13.39
C ALA A 409 8.67 12.57 13.39
N GLY A 410 8.44 13.21 12.22
CA GLY A 410 8.44 14.67 12.11
C GLY A 410 9.82 15.31 12.30
N GLY A 411 9.83 16.56 12.74
CA GLY A 411 11.04 17.28 13.14
C GLY A 411 12.22 17.19 12.17
N ASP A 412 13.39 16.90 12.69
CA ASP A 412 14.64 16.78 11.92
C ASP A 412 14.62 15.62 10.91
N ALA A 413 13.85 14.56 11.16
CA ALA A 413 13.70 13.46 10.22
C ALA A 413 13.04 13.92 8.90
N LEU A 414 12.02 14.77 8.97
CA LEU A 414 11.40 15.40 7.80
C LEU A 414 12.30 16.49 7.19
N LYS A 415 12.92 17.31 8.01
CA LYS A 415 13.79 18.41 7.56
C LYS A 415 14.95 17.92 6.71
N TYR A 416 15.57 16.81 7.09
CA TYR A 416 16.71 16.23 6.39
C TYR A 416 16.35 15.07 5.46
N LEU A 417 15.07 14.75 5.27
CA LEU A 417 14.60 13.64 4.44
C LEU A 417 15.18 13.67 3.01
N TRP A 418 15.33 14.84 2.45
CA TRP A 418 15.88 15.03 1.11
C TRP A 418 17.30 14.45 0.94
N VAL A 419 18.14 14.45 2.00
CA VAL A 419 19.48 13.84 2.01
C VAL A 419 19.37 12.34 1.75
N PHE A 420 18.38 11.69 2.38
CA PHE A 420 18.09 10.26 2.29
C PHE A 420 17.31 9.85 1.04
N ILE A 421 16.94 10.81 0.22
CA ILE A 421 16.42 10.61 -1.13
C ILE A 421 17.54 10.81 -2.15
N VAL A 422 18.20 11.96 -2.12
CA VAL A 422 19.20 12.36 -3.12
C VAL A 422 20.47 11.50 -3.02
N GLY A 423 21.00 11.30 -1.80
CA GLY A 423 22.20 10.49 -1.59
C GLY A 423 22.06 9.06 -2.15
N PRO A 424 21.04 8.29 -1.72
CA PRO A 424 20.82 6.96 -2.25
C PRO A 424 20.54 6.91 -3.75
N LEU A 425 19.73 7.82 -4.29
CA LEU A 425 19.48 7.86 -5.75
C LEU A 425 20.75 8.14 -6.54
N ALA A 426 21.61 9.06 -6.08
CA ALA A 426 22.90 9.35 -6.71
C ALA A 426 23.85 8.13 -6.66
N GLY A 427 23.95 7.48 -5.48
CA GLY A 427 24.77 6.27 -5.32
C GLY A 427 24.31 5.13 -6.22
N GLY A 428 22.99 4.88 -6.30
CA GLY A 428 22.41 3.87 -7.17
C GLY A 428 22.64 4.16 -8.66
N ALA A 429 22.49 5.41 -9.08
CA ALA A 429 22.76 5.82 -10.46
C ALA A 429 24.25 5.63 -10.84
N VAL A 430 25.17 6.06 -9.98
CA VAL A 430 26.61 5.87 -10.20
C VAL A 430 26.95 4.38 -10.25
N ALA A 431 26.39 3.55 -9.37
CA ALA A 431 26.61 2.10 -9.41
C ALA A 431 26.19 1.48 -10.76
N ALA A 432 25.03 1.89 -11.30
CA ALA A 432 24.57 1.42 -12.60
C ALA A 432 25.52 1.81 -13.76
N LEU A 433 26.02 3.06 -13.74
CA LEU A 433 26.95 3.55 -14.75
C LEU A 433 28.30 2.82 -14.68
N VAL A 434 28.86 2.64 -13.47
CA VAL A 434 30.12 1.92 -13.24
C VAL A 434 29.98 0.45 -13.66
N TYR A 435 28.89 -0.21 -13.25
CA TYR A 435 28.65 -1.60 -13.63
C TYR A 435 28.53 -1.77 -15.14
N LYS A 436 27.85 -0.83 -15.82
CA LYS A 436 27.78 -0.83 -17.29
C LYS A 436 29.18 -0.72 -17.94
N ALA A 437 30.03 0.14 -17.40
CA ALA A 437 31.40 0.25 -17.93
C ALA A 437 32.22 -1.07 -17.81
N PHE A 438 32.01 -1.83 -16.72
CA PHE A 438 32.64 -3.15 -16.55
C PHE A 438 32.12 -4.19 -17.54
N THR A 439 30.88 -4.12 -17.96
CA THR A 439 30.27 -5.09 -18.89
C THR A 439 30.59 -4.79 -20.33
N ILE A 440 30.67 -3.52 -20.75
CA ILE A 440 31.06 -3.12 -22.11
C ILE A 440 32.51 -3.57 -22.41
N ALA A 441 33.44 -3.33 -21.50
CA ALA A 441 34.85 -3.71 -21.69
C ALA A 441 35.06 -5.24 -21.84
N LYS A 442 34.03 -6.04 -21.56
CA LYS A 442 34.07 -7.50 -21.69
C LYS A 442 33.46 -7.99 -23.00
N GLU A 443 32.46 -7.29 -23.54
CA GLU A 443 31.87 -7.57 -24.85
C GLU A 443 32.91 -7.34 -25.98
N ASP A 444 33.70 -6.25 -25.90
CA ASP A 444 34.77 -5.94 -26.86
C ASP A 444 35.90 -6.98 -26.87
N LYS A 445 36.07 -7.78 -25.80
CA LYS A 445 37.08 -8.85 -25.70
C LYS A 445 36.59 -10.22 -26.15
N GLU A 446 35.28 -10.45 -26.19
CA GLU A 446 34.68 -11.71 -26.66
C GLU A 446 34.40 -11.66 -28.17
N GLU A 447 34.37 -10.44 -28.79
CA GLU A 447 34.26 -10.24 -30.24
C GLU A 447 35.63 -10.08 -30.95
N ALA A 448 36.74 -9.97 -30.23
CA ALA A 448 38.11 -9.89 -30.76
C ALA A 448 38.86 -11.22 -30.62
#